data_bb84d69a8a2d765f5050f284c7009953
#
_entry.id   bb84d69a8a2d765f5050f284c7009953
#
_cell.length_a   1.000
_cell.length_b   1.000
_cell.length_c   1.000
_cell.angle_alpha   90.00
_cell.angle_beta   90.00
_cell.angle_gamma   90.00
#
_symmetry.space_group_name_H-M   'P 1'
#
loop_
_entity.id
_entity.type
_entity.pdbx_description
1 polymer ?
#
loop_
_entity_poly.entity_id
_entity_poly.type
_entity_poly.pdbx_seq_one_letter_code
_entity_poly.pdbx_strand_id
1 'polypeptide(L)'
;FNAITPFQRAGLVWRVQQDTYQREVYRYGGDLAINVAEEIFRADSEAVLRLIECSTGDAGLQVRWMMALAGMHQLMIDFGMDLDQRTDLAKLCRDGFSREFRFSAPYKQQLGRKYRVWRRRLESWLDGDTQGDESLAYAQSVLGQRSDRIRHCAEAYHELASTDRLSEPLPRIIASLIHMHVNRMLPSVQRAQEMVLYDFLSRYLESKSARRRKGPNGRTGQVKTAMPV
;
A
#
# COMPACT_ATOMS: atom_id res chain seq x y z
N PHE A 1 -22.24 -4.34 -22.75
CA PHE A 1 -21.49 -4.18 -24.01
C PHE A 1 -21.67 -2.79 -24.64
N ASN A 2 -22.86 -2.18 -24.65
CA ASN A 2 -23.11 -0.88 -25.29
C ASN A 2 -22.24 0.27 -24.73
N ALA A 3 -21.92 0.26 -23.45
CA ALA A 3 -21.08 1.29 -22.81
C ALA A 3 -19.61 1.27 -23.28
N ILE A 4 -19.10 0.13 -23.76
CA ILE A 4 -17.70 -0.05 -24.17
C ILE A 4 -17.51 0.23 -25.67
N THR A 5 -18.56 0.07 -26.47
CA THR A 5 -18.51 0.23 -27.92
C THR A 5 -17.90 1.58 -28.38
N PRO A 6 -18.20 2.75 -27.77
CA PRO A 6 -17.58 4.01 -28.15
C PRO A 6 -16.05 4.00 -27.97
N PHE A 7 -15.56 3.38 -26.92
CA PHE A 7 -14.13 3.27 -26.62
C PHE A 7 -13.41 2.31 -27.60
N GLN A 8 -14.08 1.24 -28.04
CA GLN A 8 -13.56 0.35 -29.08
C GLN A 8 -13.46 1.07 -30.42
N ARG A 9 -14.49 1.85 -30.81
CA ARG A 9 -14.47 2.64 -32.02
C ARG A 9 -13.39 3.73 -32.03
N ALA A 10 -13.09 4.29 -30.87
CA ALA A 10 -12.02 5.26 -30.68
C ALA A 10 -10.62 4.62 -30.60
N GLY A 11 -10.50 3.29 -30.69
CA GLY A 11 -9.24 2.58 -30.58
C GLY A 11 -8.65 2.54 -29.16
N LEU A 12 -9.39 3.00 -28.14
CA LEU A 12 -8.97 3.01 -26.74
C LEU A 12 -9.11 1.65 -26.08
N VAL A 13 -10.03 0.82 -26.58
CA VAL A 13 -10.24 -0.57 -26.15
C VAL A 13 -10.19 -1.45 -27.40
N TRP A 14 -9.14 -2.23 -27.55
CA TRP A 14 -8.96 -3.08 -28.74
C TRP A 14 -9.74 -4.41 -28.68
N ARG A 15 -9.99 -4.92 -27.48
CA ARG A 15 -10.70 -6.19 -27.27
C ARG A 15 -11.48 -6.15 -25.96
N VAL A 16 -12.68 -6.72 -25.97
CA VAL A 16 -13.47 -7.07 -24.79
C VAL A 16 -13.71 -8.56 -24.80
N GLN A 17 -13.40 -9.22 -23.70
CA GLN A 17 -13.65 -10.66 -23.51
C GLN A 17 -14.52 -10.80 -22.26
N GLN A 18 -15.59 -11.56 -22.36
CA GLN A 18 -16.34 -12.02 -21.22
C GLN A 18 -15.62 -13.20 -20.61
N ASP A 19 -15.45 -13.19 -19.30
CA ASP A 19 -14.87 -14.27 -18.56
C ASP A 19 -15.65 -14.50 -17.26
N THR A 20 -15.49 -15.67 -16.64
CA THR A 20 -16.13 -16.00 -15.37
C THR A 20 -15.22 -15.54 -14.24
N TYR A 21 -15.76 -14.71 -13.34
CA TYR A 21 -15.06 -14.36 -12.12
C TYR A 21 -14.89 -15.59 -11.24
N GLN A 22 -13.65 -16.00 -11.03
CA GLN A 22 -13.29 -17.05 -10.07
C GLN A 22 -12.81 -16.41 -8.77
N ARG A 23 -13.51 -16.72 -7.68
CA ARG A 23 -13.16 -16.21 -6.35
C ARG A 23 -11.90 -16.88 -5.82
N GLU A 24 -10.87 -16.12 -5.48
CA GLU A 24 -9.65 -16.61 -4.84
C GLU A 24 -9.88 -16.80 -3.32
N VAL A 25 -10.84 -17.68 -2.97
CA VAL A 25 -11.36 -17.84 -1.60
C VAL A 25 -10.24 -18.05 -0.58
N TYR A 26 -9.32 -18.96 -0.85
CA TYR A 26 -8.23 -19.29 0.06
C TYR A 26 -7.30 -18.09 0.30
N ARG A 27 -6.94 -17.37 -0.76
CA ARG A 27 -6.03 -16.21 -0.71
C ARG A 27 -6.54 -15.07 0.18
N TYR A 28 -7.84 -14.92 0.27
CA TYR A 28 -8.48 -13.85 1.03
C TYR A 28 -9.09 -14.33 2.35
N GLY A 29 -8.64 -15.46 2.88
CA GLY A 29 -8.96 -15.90 4.24
C GLY A 29 -10.05 -16.96 4.36
N GLY A 30 -10.50 -17.55 3.25
CA GLY A 30 -11.49 -18.63 3.25
C GLY A 30 -12.92 -18.15 3.00
N ASP A 31 -13.87 -19.11 3.04
CA ASP A 31 -15.29 -18.89 2.68
C ASP A 31 -15.98 -17.81 3.52
N LEU A 32 -15.55 -17.64 4.77
CA LEU A 32 -16.12 -16.64 5.68
C LEU A 32 -15.62 -15.22 5.39
N ALA A 33 -14.40 -15.11 4.85
CA ALA A 33 -13.70 -13.85 4.66
C ALA A 33 -13.84 -13.29 3.22
N ILE A 34 -14.12 -14.15 2.23
CA ILE A 34 -14.11 -13.72 0.82
C ILE A 34 -15.16 -12.64 0.52
N ASN A 35 -16.34 -12.67 1.13
CA ASN A 35 -17.33 -11.62 0.96
C ASN A 35 -16.84 -10.27 1.52
N VAL A 36 -16.15 -10.31 2.64
CA VAL A 36 -15.51 -9.12 3.26
C VAL A 36 -14.43 -8.56 2.35
N ALA A 37 -13.60 -9.42 1.73
CA ALA A 37 -12.60 -8.99 0.75
C ALA A 37 -13.23 -8.32 -0.47
N GLU A 38 -14.31 -8.87 -1.01
CA GLU A 38 -15.02 -8.30 -2.16
C GLU A 38 -15.65 -6.95 -1.87
N GLU A 39 -16.09 -6.72 -0.63
CA GLU A 39 -16.56 -5.40 -0.19
C GLU A 39 -15.40 -4.39 -0.14
N ILE A 40 -14.24 -4.78 0.36
CA ILE A 40 -13.02 -3.96 0.29
C ILE A 40 -12.64 -3.69 -1.17
N PHE A 41 -12.71 -4.69 -2.06
CA PHE A 41 -12.43 -4.51 -3.50
C PHE A 41 -13.35 -3.49 -4.14
N ARG A 42 -14.63 -3.49 -3.80
CA ARG A 42 -15.60 -2.52 -4.30
C ARG A 42 -15.27 -1.12 -3.83
N ALA A 43 -15.06 -0.94 -2.53
CA ALA A 43 -14.71 0.36 -1.95
C ALA A 43 -13.40 0.92 -2.52
N ASP A 44 -12.38 0.05 -2.67
CA ASP A 44 -11.09 0.42 -3.25
C ASP A 44 -11.20 0.75 -4.74
N SER A 45 -11.97 0.00 -5.52
CA SER A 45 -12.18 0.28 -6.95
C SER A 45 -12.83 1.63 -7.18
N GLU A 46 -13.86 1.99 -6.39
CA GLU A 46 -14.50 3.29 -6.46
C GLU A 46 -13.55 4.44 -6.07
N ALA A 47 -12.73 4.23 -5.04
CA ALA A 47 -11.69 5.19 -4.67
C ALA A 47 -10.66 5.36 -5.77
N VAL A 48 -10.16 4.26 -6.33
CA VAL A 48 -9.17 4.27 -7.42
C VAL A 48 -9.68 4.99 -8.65
N LEU A 49 -10.94 4.78 -9.06
CA LEU A 49 -11.52 5.50 -10.20
C LEU A 49 -11.46 7.02 -10.00
N ARG A 50 -11.83 7.51 -8.82
CA ARG A 50 -11.76 8.95 -8.48
C ARG A 50 -10.30 9.45 -8.46
N LEU A 51 -9.35 8.66 -7.98
CA LEU A 51 -7.92 9.01 -8.00
C LEU A 51 -7.35 9.06 -9.41
N ILE A 52 -7.81 8.18 -10.31
CA ILE A 52 -7.41 8.19 -11.72
C ILE A 52 -7.95 9.43 -12.43
N GLU A 53 -9.19 9.81 -12.18
CA GLU A 53 -9.81 11.00 -12.78
C GLU A 53 -9.05 12.29 -12.48
N CYS A 54 -8.48 12.44 -11.28
CA CYS A 54 -7.70 13.61 -10.90
C CYS A 54 -6.19 13.51 -11.24
N SER A 55 -5.75 12.44 -11.89
CA SER A 55 -4.34 12.17 -12.19
C SER A 55 -4.10 11.84 -13.67
N THR A 56 -4.53 12.74 -14.57
CA THR A 56 -4.41 12.58 -16.02
C THR A 56 -3.09 13.15 -16.57
N GLY A 57 -2.68 12.69 -17.75
CA GLY A 57 -1.46 13.12 -18.44
C GLY A 57 -0.16 12.61 -17.80
N ASP A 58 1.00 13.00 -18.35
CA ASP A 58 2.31 12.51 -17.91
C ASP A 58 2.68 12.94 -16.48
N ALA A 59 2.36 14.18 -16.11
CA ALA A 59 2.50 14.65 -14.73
C ALA A 59 1.60 13.86 -13.77
N GLY A 60 0.42 13.45 -14.22
CA GLY A 60 -0.52 12.63 -13.48
C GLY A 60 0.00 11.24 -13.13
N LEU A 61 0.87 10.65 -13.97
CA LEU A 61 1.47 9.34 -13.65
C LEU A 61 2.35 9.38 -12.39
N GLN A 62 3.10 10.47 -12.18
CA GLN A 62 3.89 10.63 -10.96
C GLN A 62 3.01 10.80 -9.72
N VAL A 63 1.95 11.62 -9.85
CA VAL A 63 0.96 11.80 -8.78
C VAL A 63 0.26 10.48 -8.47
N ARG A 64 -0.15 9.72 -9.49
CA ARG A 64 -0.78 8.40 -9.35
C ARG A 64 0.11 7.41 -8.61
N TRP A 65 1.42 7.42 -8.90
CA TRP A 65 2.38 6.57 -8.20
C TRP A 65 2.46 6.92 -6.70
N MET A 66 2.45 8.22 -6.36
CA MET A 66 2.40 8.68 -4.97
C MET A 66 1.07 8.30 -4.30
N MET A 67 -0.06 8.44 -5.00
CA MET A 67 -1.37 8.03 -4.49
C MET A 67 -1.43 6.52 -4.22
N ALA A 68 -0.84 5.70 -5.11
CA ALA A 68 -0.72 4.26 -4.89
C ALA A 68 0.06 3.94 -3.61
N LEU A 69 1.19 4.62 -3.39
CA LEU A 69 2.00 4.44 -2.18
C LEU A 69 1.23 4.82 -0.90
N ALA A 70 0.49 5.93 -0.94
CA ALA A 70 -0.35 6.32 0.21
C ALA A 70 -1.49 5.33 0.44
N GLY A 71 -2.15 4.87 -0.63
CA GLY A 71 -3.20 3.89 -0.52
C GLY A 71 -2.74 2.56 0.08
N MET A 72 -1.51 2.10 -0.25
CA MET A 72 -0.85 0.97 0.39
C MET A 72 -0.63 1.21 1.89
N HIS A 73 -0.05 2.36 2.24
CA HIS A 73 0.21 2.73 3.63
C HIS A 73 -1.08 2.87 4.44
N GLN A 74 -2.09 3.50 3.84
CA GLN A 74 -3.40 3.69 4.46
C GLN A 74 -4.10 2.36 4.73
N LEU A 75 -4.05 1.38 3.82
CA LEU A 75 -4.61 0.04 4.07
C LEU A 75 -3.97 -0.63 5.30
N MET A 76 -2.66 -0.50 5.49
CA MET A 76 -2.03 -1.03 6.70
C MET A 76 -2.55 -0.35 7.97
N ILE A 77 -2.82 0.96 7.91
CA ILE A 77 -3.40 1.74 9.02
C ILE A 77 -4.85 1.33 9.26
N ASP A 78 -5.65 1.16 8.21
CA ASP A 78 -7.06 0.77 8.28
C ASP A 78 -7.23 -0.58 8.98
N PHE A 79 -6.27 -1.49 8.83
CA PHE A 79 -6.18 -2.75 9.56
C PHE A 79 -5.51 -2.64 10.94
N GLY A 80 -5.36 -1.43 11.48
CA GLY A 80 -4.86 -1.20 12.84
C GLY A 80 -3.40 -1.57 13.07
N MET A 81 -2.60 -1.79 12.01
CA MET A 81 -1.19 -2.13 12.15
C MET A 81 -0.41 -0.98 12.77
N ASP A 82 0.32 -1.25 13.84
CA ASP A 82 1.25 -0.29 14.43
C ASP A 82 2.49 -0.04 13.53
N LEU A 83 3.37 0.86 13.94
CA LEU A 83 4.53 1.24 13.13
C LEU A 83 5.49 0.06 12.92
N ASP A 84 5.67 -0.80 13.91
CA ASP A 84 6.60 -1.93 13.82
C ASP A 84 6.00 -3.02 12.91
N GLN A 85 4.71 -3.34 13.06
CA GLN A 85 3.98 -4.26 12.19
C GLN A 85 3.97 -3.80 10.72
N ARG A 86 3.72 -2.50 10.45
CA ARG A 86 3.80 -1.94 9.09
C ARG A 86 5.20 -2.02 8.51
N THR A 87 6.21 -1.76 9.35
CA THR A 87 7.63 -1.87 8.95
C THR A 87 7.97 -3.30 8.57
N ASP A 88 7.54 -4.26 9.37
CA ASP A 88 7.85 -5.68 9.14
C ASP A 88 7.12 -6.21 7.90
N LEU A 89 5.85 -5.85 7.69
CA LEU A 89 5.12 -6.24 6.48
C LEU A 89 5.76 -5.64 5.22
N ALA A 90 6.10 -4.35 5.24
CA ALA A 90 6.75 -3.69 4.11
C ALA A 90 8.11 -4.32 3.78
N LYS A 91 8.91 -4.68 4.78
CA LYS A 91 10.17 -5.41 4.61
C LYS A 91 9.96 -6.80 4.03
N LEU A 92 9.00 -7.55 4.57
CA LEU A 92 8.68 -8.90 4.11
C LEU A 92 8.34 -8.90 2.62
N CYS A 93 7.48 -7.98 2.19
CA CYS A 93 7.10 -7.83 0.79
C CYS A 93 8.30 -7.37 -0.07
N ARG A 94 9.05 -6.34 0.35
CA ARG A 94 10.28 -5.89 -0.34
C ARG A 94 11.28 -7.03 -0.55
N ASP A 95 11.50 -7.85 0.48
CA ASP A 95 12.47 -8.93 0.44
C ASP A 95 11.95 -10.09 -0.43
N GLY A 96 10.64 -10.32 -0.46
CA GLY A 96 9.98 -11.23 -1.41
C GLY A 96 10.25 -10.81 -2.86
N PHE A 97 9.98 -9.56 -3.20
CA PHE A 97 10.27 -9.00 -4.53
C PHE A 97 11.77 -9.00 -4.85
N SER A 98 12.63 -8.72 -3.85
CA SER A 98 14.09 -8.75 -4.05
C SER A 98 14.59 -10.14 -4.48
N ARG A 99 13.96 -11.21 -3.96
CA ARG A 99 14.26 -12.60 -4.37
C ARG A 99 13.69 -12.90 -5.75
N GLU A 100 12.43 -12.56 -6.00
CA GLU A 100 11.74 -12.78 -7.27
C GLU A 100 12.49 -12.12 -8.44
N PHE A 101 12.85 -10.85 -8.30
CA PHE A 101 13.56 -10.07 -9.33
C PHE A 101 15.08 -10.19 -9.26
N ARG A 102 15.63 -11.03 -8.38
CA ARG A 102 17.08 -11.24 -8.21
C ARG A 102 17.87 -9.94 -8.10
N PHE A 103 17.49 -9.07 -7.17
CA PHE A 103 18.11 -7.75 -7.01
C PHE A 103 19.62 -7.83 -6.83
N SER A 104 20.34 -7.25 -7.80
CA SER A 104 21.78 -7.01 -7.69
C SER A 104 22.09 -5.82 -6.74
N ALA A 105 23.31 -5.79 -6.22
CA ALA A 105 23.78 -4.66 -5.40
C ALA A 105 23.69 -3.30 -6.14
N PRO A 106 24.05 -3.18 -7.44
CA PRO A 106 23.89 -1.95 -8.21
C PRO A 106 22.42 -1.49 -8.27
N TYR A 107 21.46 -2.41 -8.45
CA TYR A 107 20.06 -2.08 -8.51
C TYR A 107 19.54 -1.53 -7.16
N LYS A 108 19.89 -2.17 -6.05
CA LYS A 108 19.56 -1.68 -4.70
C LYS A 108 20.12 -0.27 -4.44
N GLN A 109 21.36 -0.01 -4.93
CA GLN A 109 21.98 1.31 -4.84
C GLN A 109 21.23 2.36 -5.68
N GLN A 110 20.77 1.99 -6.88
CA GLN A 110 19.97 2.87 -7.74
C GLN A 110 18.63 3.23 -7.09
N LEU A 111 17.91 2.26 -6.52
CA LEU A 111 16.68 2.52 -5.76
C LEU A 111 16.94 3.45 -4.56
N GLY A 112 18.04 3.23 -3.83
CA GLY A 112 18.44 4.10 -2.73
C GLY A 112 18.73 5.54 -3.17
N ARG A 113 19.33 5.76 -4.36
CA ARG A 113 19.52 7.10 -4.93
C ARG A 113 18.18 7.75 -5.29
N LYS A 114 17.30 7.01 -5.97
CA LYS A 114 15.94 7.49 -6.32
C LYS A 114 15.16 7.87 -5.07
N TYR A 115 15.16 7.02 -4.05
CA TYR A 115 14.48 7.32 -2.78
C TYR A 115 14.99 8.63 -2.14
N ARG A 116 16.32 8.87 -2.12
CA ARG A 116 16.87 10.11 -1.54
C ARG A 116 16.37 11.38 -2.24
N VAL A 117 16.18 11.32 -3.56
CA VAL A 117 15.62 12.45 -4.33
C VAL A 117 14.17 12.73 -3.93
N TRP A 118 13.38 11.69 -3.72
CA TRP A 118 11.94 11.80 -3.43
C TRP A 118 11.61 11.90 -1.95
N ARG A 119 12.57 11.63 -1.08
CA ARG A 119 12.38 11.41 0.35
C ARG A 119 11.55 12.50 1.03
N ARG A 120 11.92 13.78 0.88
CA ARG A 120 11.22 14.88 1.56
C ARG A 120 9.75 14.94 1.16
N ARG A 121 9.47 14.90 -0.13
CA ARG A 121 8.10 14.95 -0.66
C ARG A 121 7.29 13.73 -0.22
N LEU A 122 7.88 12.55 -0.23
CA LEU A 122 7.24 11.32 0.22
C LEU A 122 6.95 11.33 1.72
N GLU A 123 7.93 11.70 2.55
CA GLU A 123 7.76 11.77 4.00
C GLU A 123 6.66 12.77 4.36
N SER A 124 6.70 13.99 3.79
CA SER A 124 5.69 15.01 4.00
C SER A 124 4.29 14.49 3.68
N TRP A 125 4.13 13.90 2.51
CA TRP A 125 2.83 13.42 2.06
C TRP A 125 2.31 12.21 2.85
N LEU A 126 3.15 11.21 3.14
CA LEU A 126 2.78 10.06 3.97
C LEU A 126 2.51 10.46 5.45
N ASP A 127 3.03 11.60 5.88
CA ASP A 127 2.76 12.21 7.19
C ASP A 127 1.50 13.10 7.19
N GLY A 128 0.81 13.22 6.05
CA GLY A 128 -0.46 13.96 5.92
C GLY A 128 -0.33 15.41 5.46
N ASP A 129 0.88 15.88 5.15
CA ASP A 129 1.12 17.23 4.64
C ASP A 129 1.06 17.23 3.11
N THR A 130 0.07 17.90 2.55
CA THR A 130 -0.11 18.04 1.10
C THR A 130 0.66 19.21 0.50
N GLN A 131 1.26 20.07 1.32
CA GLN A 131 2.06 21.24 0.90
C GLN A 131 1.34 22.17 -0.11
N GLY A 132 0.02 22.26 -0.01
CA GLY A 132 -0.79 23.07 -0.94
C GLY A 132 -1.04 22.41 -2.30
N ASP A 133 -0.69 21.14 -2.49
CA ASP A 133 -1.02 20.35 -3.67
C ASP A 133 -2.47 19.86 -3.57
N GLU A 134 -3.36 20.50 -4.33
CA GLU A 134 -4.80 20.19 -4.32
C GLU A 134 -5.10 18.74 -4.74
N SER A 135 -4.33 18.19 -5.66
CA SER A 135 -4.51 16.79 -6.10
C SER A 135 -4.19 15.80 -4.98
N LEU A 136 -3.14 16.08 -4.19
CA LEU A 136 -2.79 15.27 -3.03
C LEU A 136 -3.79 15.45 -1.89
N ALA A 137 -4.30 16.66 -1.65
CA ALA A 137 -5.36 16.91 -0.68
C ALA A 137 -6.64 16.17 -1.03
N TYR A 138 -7.03 16.21 -2.31
CA TYR A 138 -8.17 15.43 -2.81
C TYR A 138 -7.94 13.92 -2.63
N ALA A 139 -6.75 13.42 -2.96
CA ALA A 139 -6.42 12.02 -2.79
C ALA A 139 -6.50 11.56 -1.33
N GLN A 140 -6.05 12.37 -0.38
CA GLN A 140 -6.21 12.09 1.06
C GLN A 140 -7.68 11.99 1.45
N SER A 141 -8.53 12.90 0.96
CA SER A 141 -9.97 12.87 1.20
C SER A 141 -10.61 11.58 0.65
N VAL A 142 -10.26 11.19 -0.59
CA VAL A 142 -10.76 9.96 -1.21
C VAL A 142 -10.32 8.71 -0.43
N LEU A 143 -9.05 8.64 -0.02
CA LEU A 143 -8.53 7.53 0.78
C LEU A 143 -9.17 7.49 2.17
N GLY A 144 -9.43 8.64 2.80
CA GLY A 144 -10.17 8.73 4.07
C GLY A 144 -11.58 8.17 3.96
N GLN A 145 -12.32 8.54 2.91
CA GLN A 145 -13.66 7.99 2.64
C GLN A 145 -13.63 6.48 2.38
N ARG A 146 -12.61 5.96 1.69
CA ARG A 146 -12.40 4.52 1.56
C ARG A 146 -12.19 3.87 2.93
N SER A 147 -11.32 4.44 3.77
CA SER A 147 -11.04 3.95 5.13
C SER A 147 -12.32 3.85 5.98
N ASP A 148 -13.17 4.87 5.94
CA ASP A 148 -14.44 4.86 6.66
C ASP A 148 -15.37 3.72 6.18
N ARG A 149 -15.40 3.48 4.88
CA ARG A 149 -16.23 2.43 4.28
C ARG A 149 -15.76 1.01 4.58
N ILE A 150 -14.45 0.79 4.74
CA ILE A 150 -13.89 -0.56 4.99
C ILE A 150 -13.61 -0.84 6.47
N ARG A 151 -13.91 0.08 7.37
CA ARG A 151 -13.63 -0.07 8.81
C ARG A 151 -14.23 -1.36 9.38
N HIS A 152 -15.51 -1.58 9.14
CA HIS A 152 -16.21 -2.80 9.59
C HIS A 152 -15.64 -4.07 8.95
N CYS A 153 -15.09 -3.98 7.73
CA CYS A 153 -14.41 -5.10 7.08
C CYS A 153 -13.11 -5.46 7.81
N ALA A 154 -12.34 -4.45 8.22
CA ALA A 154 -11.11 -4.66 9.00
C ALA A 154 -11.44 -5.30 10.37
N GLU A 155 -12.50 -4.83 11.04
CA GLU A 155 -13.01 -5.40 12.30
C GLU A 155 -13.41 -6.87 12.10
N ALA A 156 -14.15 -7.19 11.04
CA ALA A 156 -14.54 -8.57 10.72
C ALA A 156 -13.33 -9.49 10.47
N TYR A 157 -12.29 -8.99 9.79
CA TYR A 157 -11.05 -9.74 9.63
C TYR A 157 -10.33 -9.98 10.95
N HIS A 158 -10.31 -9.01 11.85
CA HIS A 158 -9.72 -9.18 13.18
C HIS A 158 -10.49 -10.22 14.03
N GLU A 159 -11.81 -10.22 13.95
CA GLU A 159 -12.65 -11.23 14.62
C GLU A 159 -12.35 -12.64 14.10
N LEU A 160 -12.31 -12.81 12.76
CA LEU A 160 -11.96 -14.10 12.15
C LEU A 160 -10.53 -14.54 12.51
N ALA A 161 -9.58 -13.61 12.56
CA ALA A 161 -8.20 -13.90 12.96
C ALA A 161 -8.11 -14.31 14.44
N SER A 162 -8.83 -13.63 15.33
CA SER A 162 -8.83 -13.92 16.76
C SER A 162 -9.42 -15.29 17.13
N THR A 163 -10.27 -15.82 16.25
CA THR A 163 -10.93 -17.13 16.38
C THR A 163 -10.29 -18.23 15.53
N ASP A 164 -9.11 -17.97 14.94
CA ASP A 164 -8.36 -18.89 14.06
C ASP A 164 -9.21 -19.43 12.89
N ARG A 165 -10.05 -18.58 12.30
CA ARG A 165 -10.97 -18.94 11.22
C ARG A 165 -10.52 -18.45 9.83
N LEU A 166 -9.30 -17.94 9.73
CA LEU A 166 -8.72 -17.52 8.46
C LEU A 166 -7.87 -18.66 7.85
N SER A 167 -8.00 -18.89 6.56
CA SER A 167 -7.17 -19.86 5.81
C SER A 167 -5.73 -19.38 5.57
N GLU A 168 -5.48 -18.07 5.70
CA GLU A 168 -4.17 -17.43 5.58
C GLU A 168 -3.96 -16.43 6.73
N PRO A 169 -2.71 -16.21 7.18
CA PRO A 169 -2.42 -15.19 8.18
C PRO A 169 -2.85 -13.79 7.73
N LEU A 170 -3.47 -13.02 8.62
CA LEU A 170 -3.98 -11.68 8.31
C LEU A 170 -2.96 -10.76 7.62
N PRO A 171 -1.66 -10.71 7.98
CA PRO A 171 -0.68 -9.92 7.24
C PRO A 171 -0.52 -10.32 5.76
N ARG A 172 -0.69 -11.60 5.41
CA ARG A 172 -0.67 -12.04 4.01
C ARG A 172 -1.91 -11.62 3.25
N ILE A 173 -3.07 -11.63 3.90
CA ILE A 173 -4.32 -11.13 3.33
C ILE A 173 -4.18 -9.63 3.06
N ILE A 174 -3.67 -8.86 4.02
CA ILE A 174 -3.41 -7.42 3.85
C ILE A 174 -2.45 -7.17 2.68
N ALA A 175 -1.37 -7.94 2.54
CA ALA A 175 -0.46 -7.84 1.40
C ALA A 175 -1.18 -8.14 0.06
N SER A 176 -2.13 -9.10 0.04
CA SER A 176 -2.93 -9.42 -1.15
C SER A 176 -3.92 -8.29 -1.49
N LEU A 177 -4.54 -7.64 -0.49
CA LEU A 177 -5.40 -6.46 -0.68
C LEU A 177 -4.60 -5.27 -1.24
N ILE A 178 -3.39 -5.03 -0.70
CA ILE A 178 -2.46 -4.02 -1.19
C ILE A 178 -2.06 -4.30 -2.64
N HIS A 179 -1.74 -5.54 -2.98
CA HIS A 179 -1.45 -5.95 -4.35
C HIS A 179 -2.58 -5.58 -5.32
N MET A 180 -3.83 -5.83 -4.94
CA MET A 180 -5.00 -5.48 -5.76
C MET A 180 -5.18 -3.96 -5.90
N HIS A 181 -4.91 -3.18 -4.84
CA HIS A 181 -4.92 -1.73 -4.91
C HIS A 181 -3.89 -1.21 -5.92
N VAL A 182 -2.64 -1.69 -5.84
CA VAL A 182 -1.56 -1.28 -6.76
C VAL A 182 -1.90 -1.64 -8.21
N ASN A 183 -2.45 -2.84 -8.44
CA ASN A 183 -2.84 -3.27 -9.79
C ASN A 183 -3.93 -2.39 -10.41
N ARG A 184 -4.83 -1.84 -9.60
CA ARG A 184 -5.86 -0.90 -10.09
C ARG A 184 -5.29 0.50 -10.34
N MET A 185 -4.37 0.94 -9.49
CA MET A 185 -3.79 2.28 -9.59
C MET A 185 -2.82 2.45 -10.76
N LEU A 186 -2.07 1.43 -11.12
CA LEU A 186 -0.96 1.54 -12.06
C LEU A 186 -1.30 0.88 -13.41
N PRO A 187 -1.09 1.59 -14.54
CA PRO A 187 -1.58 1.15 -15.84
C PRO A 187 -0.77 0.02 -16.47
N SER A 188 0.49 -0.16 -16.07
CA SER A 188 1.41 -1.13 -16.69
C SER A 188 2.52 -1.54 -15.75
N VAL A 189 3.21 -2.65 -16.07
CA VAL A 189 4.35 -3.20 -15.31
C VAL A 189 4.14 -3.20 -13.79
N GLN A 190 2.89 -3.44 -13.36
CA GLN A 190 2.43 -3.29 -11.98
C GLN A 190 3.35 -4.00 -11.00
N ARG A 191 3.78 -5.22 -11.32
CA ARG A 191 4.65 -6.02 -10.48
C ARG A 191 5.99 -5.36 -10.18
N ALA A 192 6.63 -4.76 -11.21
CA ALA A 192 7.90 -4.04 -11.05
C ALA A 192 7.70 -2.72 -10.30
N GLN A 193 6.58 -2.04 -10.52
CA GLN A 193 6.26 -0.81 -9.81
C GLN A 193 5.90 -1.08 -8.34
N GLU A 194 5.15 -2.14 -8.05
CA GLU A 194 4.83 -2.58 -6.69
C GLU A 194 6.10 -2.84 -5.87
N MET A 195 7.08 -3.47 -6.49
CA MET A 195 8.40 -3.68 -5.91
C MET A 195 9.06 -2.36 -5.49
N VAL A 196 9.05 -1.34 -6.35
CA VAL A 196 9.61 0.00 -6.03
C VAL A 196 8.81 0.67 -4.91
N LEU A 197 7.49 0.54 -4.93
CA LEU A 197 6.61 1.05 -3.88
C LEU A 197 6.96 0.43 -2.51
N TYR A 198 7.14 -0.88 -2.43
CA TYR A 198 7.53 -1.54 -1.17
C TYR A 198 8.96 -1.16 -0.72
N ASP A 199 9.92 -0.99 -1.65
CA ASP A 199 11.25 -0.50 -1.29
C ASP A 199 11.18 0.91 -0.66
N PHE A 200 10.38 1.80 -1.24
CA PHE A 200 10.22 3.16 -0.74
C PHE A 200 9.45 3.21 0.57
N LEU A 201 8.35 2.44 0.68
CA LEU A 201 7.56 2.36 1.89
C LEU A 201 8.37 1.78 3.06
N SER A 202 9.13 0.70 2.83
CA SER A 202 9.99 0.12 3.86
C SER A 202 11.04 1.12 4.36
N ARG A 203 11.70 1.86 3.48
CA ARG A 203 12.68 2.89 3.87
C ARG A 203 12.06 4.03 4.67
N TYR A 204 10.86 4.48 4.29
CA TYR A 204 10.11 5.49 5.04
C TYR A 204 9.79 4.99 6.45
N LEU A 205 9.20 3.81 6.58
CA LEU A 205 8.80 3.23 7.86
C LEU A 205 10.02 2.92 8.75
N GLU A 206 11.11 2.38 8.19
CA GLU A 206 12.38 2.18 8.90
C GLU A 206 12.95 3.49 9.44
N SER A 207 12.90 4.57 8.65
CA SER A 207 13.33 5.91 9.08
C SER A 207 12.48 6.44 10.24
N LYS A 208 11.15 6.24 10.18
CA LYS A 208 10.24 6.60 11.27
C LYS A 208 10.49 5.79 12.54
N SER A 209 10.63 4.49 12.44
CA SER A 209 10.95 3.61 13.58
C SER A 209 12.27 4.00 14.22
N ALA A 210 13.31 4.30 13.43
CA ALA A 210 14.60 4.74 13.94
C ALA A 210 14.52 6.09 14.67
N ARG A 211 13.72 7.03 14.16
CA ARG A 211 13.48 8.34 14.81
C ARG A 211 12.73 8.17 16.13
N ARG A 212 11.71 7.31 16.18
CA ARG A 212 10.95 7.00 17.40
C ARG A 212 11.86 6.44 18.51
N ARG A 213 12.77 5.52 18.15
CA ARG A 213 13.73 4.91 19.11
C ARG A 213 14.78 5.91 19.62
N LYS A 214 15.12 6.96 18.85
CA LYS A 214 16.10 8.00 19.22
C LYS A 214 15.47 9.20 19.93
N GLY A 215 14.16 9.28 20.08
CA GLY A 215 13.44 10.36 20.77
C GLY A 215 13.79 10.43 22.27
N PRO A 216 13.37 11.51 23.00
CA PRO A 216 13.83 11.80 24.36
C PRO A 216 13.64 10.70 25.39
N ASN A 217 12.77 9.73 25.15
CA ASN A 217 12.57 8.56 26.03
C ASN A 217 13.50 7.37 25.74
N GLY A 218 14.39 7.44 24.74
CA GLY A 218 15.37 6.38 24.41
C GLY A 218 16.70 6.47 25.16
N ARG A 219 16.88 7.42 26.07
CA ARG A 219 18.09 7.58 26.88
C ARG A 219 17.92 7.05 28.32
N THR A 220 17.35 5.89 28.51
CA THR A 220 17.40 5.21 29.82
C THR A 220 18.27 3.97 29.71
N GLY A 221 19.47 4.02 30.31
CA GLY A 221 20.16 2.83 30.74
C GLY A 221 21.57 2.61 30.25
N GLN A 222 22.51 3.41 30.71
CA GLN A 222 23.81 2.92 31.19
C GLN A 222 24.36 3.90 32.24
N VAL A 223 23.82 3.78 33.45
CA VAL A 223 24.55 4.23 34.64
C VAL A 223 25.66 3.22 34.84
N LYS A 224 26.88 3.56 34.46
CA LYS A 224 28.08 2.86 34.90
C LYS A 224 28.19 3.08 36.40
N THR A 225 27.86 2.07 37.19
CA THR A 225 28.21 2.02 38.60
C THR A 225 29.73 1.90 38.69
N ALA A 226 30.39 3.01 39.00
CA ALA A 226 31.77 3.01 39.40
C ALA A 226 31.80 2.45 40.82
N MET A 227 32.48 1.33 41.05
CA MET A 227 32.81 0.85 42.36
C MET A 227 33.91 1.76 42.97
N PRO A 228 33.78 2.17 44.23
CA PRO A 228 34.89 2.79 44.95
C PRO A 228 35.89 1.73 45.38
N VAL A 229 37.18 2.06 45.33
CA VAL A 229 38.34 1.36 45.85
C VAL A 229 38.32 1.44 47.36
#